data_f1e83113cb619272cbc430117c98174a
#
_entry.id   f1e83113cb619272cbc430117c98174a
#
_cell.length_a   1.000
_cell.length_b   1.000
_cell.length_c   1.000
_cell.angle_alpha   90.00
_cell.angle_beta   90.00
_cell.angle_gamma   90.00
#
_symmetry.space_group_name_H-M   'P 1'
#
loop_
_entity.id
_entity.type
_entity.pdbx_description
1 polymer ?
#
loop_
_entity_poly.entity_id
_entity_poly.type
_entity_poly.pdbx_seq_one_letter_code
_entity_poly.pdbx_strand_id
1 'polypeptide(L)'
;MAVLRRKLSIMLALALLLSALWSLPGYAVGPEDYEPAVPQVLEPAHLYAQAAVLLDGVSGRVLLTKNPRERMYPASTTKIMTVMLALESGIALDTPIIVPQQAAQIPQDSTLVPVFPGDQMPFGDLLYGCMLASGNDAANAVAVLVGGTVAAFVERMNRRAAELGCADTHFVNPHGYHDPDHYTTALDLARITQAALENEDFRRIASTERYTFTIRRDGEDITPTRANTNLLLNDESRYYYANCIGVKTGTHSMAGNCFVGASEKDGVRMVAVALNCAEDSQRFTDVIRMMNYGYTRYDAMTMEQLFAAAGDRIGTLQISNAINSDPQQGVLSLRIARVSNPEYTRMVAADVEGAMDEAVDDFISRTTMTITHNMTAPVSEGEIMGSLRYVGQSGEVINALLIASRSIKEQPPRMNLTDMFPFLKYFQDLRVQVLLLLMAVIGLLLAIAAAARSGIRQRERAKIYQVRRRQELHAERAENKRRRDRARRHREAVRRDRREKWERHLSDDRDYDFVYDDEDDFDDDEYDDFDDDYDDFDEDY
;
A
#
# COMPACT_ATOMS: atom_id res chain seq x y z
N MET A 1 54.62 -27.92 51.43
CA MET A 1 53.16 -27.66 51.60
C MET A 1 52.74 -26.28 51.18
N ALA A 2 53.48 -25.19 51.37
CA ALA A 2 53.10 -23.84 50.99
C ALA A 2 52.97 -23.62 49.44
N VAL A 3 53.88 -24.21 48.64
CA VAL A 3 53.89 -24.10 47.17
C VAL A 3 52.68 -24.83 46.55
N LEU A 4 52.27 -25.97 47.13
CA LEU A 4 51.13 -26.75 46.66
C LEU A 4 49.82 -26.03 46.93
N ARG A 5 49.68 -25.38 48.09
CA ARG A 5 48.50 -24.54 48.43
C ARG A 5 48.36 -23.33 47.51
N ARG A 6 49.49 -22.70 47.17
CA ARG A 6 49.49 -21.53 46.26
C ARG A 6 49.11 -21.92 44.81
N LYS A 7 49.56 -23.10 44.33
CA LYS A 7 49.14 -23.61 43.01
C LYS A 7 47.64 -24.01 42.98
N LEU A 8 47.15 -24.61 44.10
CA LEU A 8 45.73 -24.98 44.22
C LEU A 8 44.84 -23.75 44.27
N SER A 9 45.23 -22.68 44.98
CA SER A 9 44.48 -21.42 45.03
C SER A 9 44.45 -20.70 43.67
N ILE A 10 45.52 -20.75 42.88
CA ILE A 10 45.57 -20.17 41.52
C ILE A 10 44.69 -20.98 40.58
N MET A 11 44.70 -22.31 40.62
CA MET A 11 43.79 -23.15 39.85
C MET A 11 42.34 -22.95 40.21
N LEU A 12 42.01 -22.79 41.48
CA LEU A 12 40.64 -22.51 41.94
C LEU A 12 40.18 -21.12 41.48
N ALA A 13 41.05 -20.11 41.55
CA ALA A 13 40.75 -18.77 41.04
C ALA A 13 40.56 -18.76 39.53
N LEU A 14 41.37 -19.53 38.75
CA LEU A 14 41.21 -19.67 37.32
C LEU A 14 39.91 -20.40 36.94
N ALA A 15 39.54 -21.45 37.70
CA ALA A 15 38.29 -22.19 37.51
C ALA A 15 37.06 -21.32 37.80
N LEU A 16 37.12 -20.47 38.83
CA LEU A 16 36.07 -19.50 39.14
C LEU A 16 35.98 -18.37 38.08
N LEU A 17 37.10 -17.91 37.53
CA LEU A 17 37.13 -16.97 36.42
C LEU A 17 36.57 -17.57 35.12
N LEU A 18 36.89 -18.83 34.81
CA LEU A 18 36.34 -19.55 33.67
C LEU A 18 34.85 -19.85 33.82
N SER A 19 34.37 -20.16 35.04
CA SER A 19 32.92 -20.33 35.28
C SER A 19 32.15 -19.01 35.22
N ALA A 20 32.78 -17.88 35.59
CA ALA A 20 32.20 -16.55 35.45
C ALA A 20 32.13 -16.10 33.95
N LEU A 21 33.06 -16.57 33.11
CA LEU A 21 33.00 -16.36 31.66
C LEU A 21 31.92 -17.22 30.98
N TRP A 22 31.52 -18.35 31.56
CA TRP A 22 30.40 -19.17 31.07
C TRP A 22 29.04 -18.73 31.60
N SER A 23 29.00 -17.87 32.60
CA SER A 23 27.77 -17.27 33.15
C SER A 23 27.51 -15.85 32.66
N LEU A 24 28.30 -15.33 31.70
CA LEU A 24 27.83 -14.19 30.91
C LEU A 24 26.58 -14.67 30.18
N PRO A 25 25.41 -14.03 30.39
CA PRO A 25 24.27 -14.31 29.56
C PRO A 25 24.74 -14.11 28.13
N GLY A 26 24.79 -15.20 27.37
CA GLY A 26 24.84 -15.06 25.93
C GLY A 26 23.70 -14.12 25.62
N TYR A 27 23.99 -12.94 25.12
CA TYR A 27 23.02 -12.13 24.44
C TYR A 27 22.58 -12.99 23.25
N ALA A 28 21.62 -13.87 23.48
CA ALA A 28 20.76 -14.31 22.42
C ALA A 28 20.08 -13.01 21.97
N VAL A 29 20.58 -12.44 20.88
CA VAL A 29 19.89 -11.39 20.14
C VAL A 29 18.52 -12.01 19.83
N GLY A 30 17.50 -11.58 20.57
CA GLY A 30 16.14 -12.06 20.37
C GLY A 30 15.71 -11.73 18.94
N PRO A 31 14.73 -12.42 18.40
CA PRO A 31 14.21 -12.13 17.06
C PRO A 31 13.75 -10.67 16.90
N GLU A 32 13.54 -9.93 18.00
CA GLU A 32 13.15 -8.51 18.01
C GLU A 32 14.30 -7.54 17.67
N ASP A 33 15.58 -7.97 17.76
CA ASP A 33 16.73 -7.08 17.57
C ASP A 33 17.28 -7.06 16.13
N TYR A 34 16.72 -7.87 15.23
CA TYR A 34 17.09 -7.86 13.81
C TYR A 34 16.01 -7.19 12.94
N GLU A 35 15.62 -5.98 13.26
CA GLU A 35 15.17 -5.08 12.22
C GLU A 35 16.44 -4.50 11.56
N PRO A 36 16.77 -4.88 10.31
CA PRO A 36 17.80 -4.18 9.59
C PRO A 36 17.40 -2.71 9.56
N ALA A 37 18.21 -1.83 10.15
CA ALA A 37 17.94 -0.40 10.15
C ALA A 37 17.56 0.00 8.72
N VAL A 38 16.27 0.24 8.49
CA VAL A 38 15.80 0.65 7.16
C VAL A 38 16.42 2.01 6.94
N PRO A 39 17.29 2.20 5.93
CA PRO A 39 17.81 3.51 5.63
C PRO A 39 16.64 4.47 5.48
N GLN A 40 16.76 5.69 5.95
CA GLN A 40 15.70 6.71 5.83
C GLN A 40 15.19 6.85 4.39
N VAL A 41 16.04 6.50 3.42
CA VAL A 41 15.68 6.29 2.01
C VAL A 41 16.39 5.01 1.56
N LEU A 42 15.64 3.96 1.23
CA LEU A 42 16.20 2.75 0.62
C LEU A 42 16.44 3.04 -0.87
N GLU A 43 17.71 3.17 -1.25
CA GLU A 43 18.08 3.33 -2.65
C GLU A 43 18.36 1.96 -3.30
N PRO A 44 18.17 1.81 -4.62
CA PRO A 44 18.49 0.56 -5.34
C PRO A 44 19.91 0.05 -5.09
N ALA A 45 20.87 0.96 -4.90
CA ALA A 45 22.26 0.62 -4.63
C ALA A 45 22.47 -0.12 -3.30
N HIS A 46 21.55 0.02 -2.35
CA HIS A 46 21.61 -0.65 -1.05
C HIS A 46 21.15 -2.11 -1.08
N LEU A 47 20.57 -2.57 -2.19
CA LEU A 47 20.15 -3.95 -2.37
C LEU A 47 21.30 -4.82 -2.88
N TYR A 48 21.43 -6.02 -2.34
CA TYR A 48 22.39 -7.04 -2.78
C TYR A 48 21.98 -7.69 -4.11
N ALA A 49 20.68 -7.86 -4.33
CA ALA A 49 20.13 -8.43 -5.54
C ALA A 49 20.61 -7.67 -6.79
N GLN A 50 20.91 -8.39 -7.86
CA GLN A 50 21.25 -7.78 -9.15
C GLN A 50 20.02 -7.11 -9.77
N ALA A 51 18.85 -7.74 -9.67
CA ALA A 51 17.57 -7.17 -10.07
C ALA A 51 16.55 -7.29 -8.94
N ALA A 52 15.80 -6.22 -8.69
CA ALA A 52 14.80 -6.20 -7.63
C ALA A 52 13.60 -5.32 -8.00
N VAL A 53 12.44 -5.66 -7.44
CA VAL A 53 11.20 -4.89 -7.53
C VAL A 53 10.46 -4.99 -6.22
N LEU A 54 9.97 -3.86 -5.71
CA LEU A 54 8.89 -3.79 -4.74
C LEU A 54 7.63 -3.27 -5.45
N LEU A 55 6.54 -4.00 -5.31
CA LEU A 55 5.26 -3.72 -5.96
C LEU A 55 4.16 -3.69 -4.89
N ASP A 56 3.24 -2.73 -4.99
CA ASP A 56 1.95 -2.80 -4.32
C ASP A 56 1.16 -3.98 -4.89
N GLY A 57 0.93 -5.00 -4.06
CA GLY A 57 0.33 -6.27 -4.46
C GLY A 57 -1.15 -6.17 -4.83
N VAL A 58 -1.81 -5.02 -4.57
CA VAL A 58 -3.21 -4.77 -4.92
C VAL A 58 -3.31 -3.95 -6.19
N SER A 59 -2.69 -2.76 -6.22
CA SER A 59 -2.80 -1.84 -7.37
C SER A 59 -1.82 -2.14 -8.51
N GLY A 60 -0.81 -2.99 -8.29
CA GLY A 60 0.27 -3.22 -9.26
C GLY A 60 1.25 -2.06 -9.43
N ARG A 61 1.16 -1.03 -8.58
CA ARG A 61 2.09 0.10 -8.61
C ARG A 61 3.48 -0.35 -8.17
N VAL A 62 4.47 0.04 -8.96
CA VAL A 62 5.89 -0.18 -8.64
C VAL A 62 6.36 0.89 -7.65
N LEU A 63 6.89 0.48 -6.50
CA LEU A 63 7.31 1.35 -5.40
C LEU A 63 8.82 1.55 -5.35
N LEU A 64 9.59 0.51 -5.72
CA LEU A 64 11.06 0.55 -5.79
C LEU A 64 11.56 -0.41 -6.85
N THR A 65 12.63 -0.04 -7.57
CA THR A 65 13.22 -0.91 -8.60
C THR A 65 14.74 -0.86 -8.60
N LYS A 66 15.34 -2.00 -8.93
CA LYS A 66 16.73 -2.15 -9.34
C LYS A 66 16.75 -3.06 -10.55
N ASN A 67 17.23 -2.58 -11.72
CA ASN A 67 17.29 -3.36 -12.96
C ASN A 67 16.00 -4.17 -13.27
N PRO A 68 14.80 -3.57 -13.20
CA PRO A 68 13.52 -4.31 -13.13
C PRO A 68 13.23 -5.14 -14.37
N ARG A 69 13.80 -4.82 -15.52
CA ARG A 69 13.61 -5.47 -16.83
C ARG A 69 14.83 -6.26 -17.30
N GLU A 70 15.86 -6.38 -16.48
CA GLU A 70 17.02 -7.23 -16.78
C GLU A 70 16.58 -8.70 -16.76
N ARG A 71 16.90 -9.43 -17.83
CA ARG A 71 16.58 -10.86 -17.93
C ARG A 71 17.47 -11.67 -17.00
N MET A 72 16.84 -12.42 -16.13
CA MET A 72 17.47 -13.23 -15.11
C MET A 72 16.92 -14.67 -15.17
N TYR A 73 17.69 -15.60 -14.65
CA TYR A 73 17.22 -16.96 -14.45
C TYR A 73 16.39 -17.03 -13.16
N PRO A 74 15.12 -17.47 -13.23
CA PRO A 74 14.22 -17.48 -12.07
C PRO A 74 14.52 -18.59 -11.06
N ALA A 75 15.22 -19.65 -11.47
CA ALA A 75 15.32 -20.89 -10.70
C ALA A 75 13.90 -21.36 -10.25
N SER A 76 13.78 -21.93 -9.05
CA SER A 76 12.52 -22.47 -8.55
C SER A 76 11.42 -21.43 -8.26
N THR A 77 11.65 -20.12 -8.41
CA THR A 77 10.56 -19.12 -8.37
C THR A 77 9.59 -19.30 -9.55
N THR A 78 9.99 -20.01 -10.61
CA THR A 78 9.14 -20.51 -11.71
C THR A 78 7.88 -21.21 -11.22
N LYS A 79 7.96 -21.91 -10.07
CA LYS A 79 6.85 -22.70 -9.52
C LYS A 79 5.66 -21.84 -9.07
N ILE A 80 5.84 -20.53 -8.94
CA ILE A 80 4.74 -19.57 -8.75
C ILE A 80 3.76 -19.69 -9.93
N MET A 81 4.26 -19.61 -11.17
CA MET A 81 3.45 -19.78 -12.38
C MET A 81 2.84 -21.19 -12.45
N THR A 82 3.60 -22.21 -12.09
CA THR A 82 3.15 -23.60 -12.13
C THR A 82 1.96 -23.84 -11.20
N VAL A 83 2.04 -23.38 -9.94
CA VAL A 83 0.96 -23.55 -8.97
C VAL A 83 -0.23 -22.64 -9.28
N MET A 84 0.00 -21.42 -9.77
CA MET A 84 -1.08 -20.55 -10.25
C MET A 84 -1.91 -21.24 -11.35
N LEU A 85 -1.28 -21.76 -12.40
CA LEU A 85 -1.98 -22.46 -13.47
C LEU A 85 -2.64 -23.76 -13.02
N ALA A 86 -2.08 -24.43 -12.02
CA ALA A 86 -2.69 -25.60 -11.42
C ALA A 86 -4.02 -25.26 -10.74
N LEU A 87 -4.06 -24.17 -9.99
CA LEU A 87 -5.27 -23.67 -9.34
C LEU A 87 -6.29 -23.11 -10.36
N GLU A 88 -5.83 -22.44 -11.42
CA GLU A 88 -6.66 -21.97 -12.52
C GLU A 88 -7.27 -23.12 -13.35
N SER A 89 -6.76 -24.36 -13.22
CA SER A 89 -7.27 -25.51 -13.95
C SER A 89 -8.66 -26.01 -13.50
N GLY A 90 -9.07 -25.59 -12.29
CA GLY A 90 -10.33 -26.02 -11.67
C GLY A 90 -10.32 -27.44 -11.09
N ILE A 91 -9.17 -28.11 -11.06
CA ILE A 91 -9.03 -29.40 -10.35
C ILE A 91 -9.11 -29.12 -8.85
N ALA A 92 -10.07 -29.78 -8.16
CA ALA A 92 -10.22 -29.60 -6.72
C ALA A 92 -8.99 -30.13 -5.97
N LEU A 93 -8.61 -29.49 -4.88
CA LEU A 93 -7.38 -29.82 -4.14
C LEU A 93 -7.42 -31.21 -3.49
N ASP A 94 -8.60 -31.67 -3.13
CA ASP A 94 -8.86 -32.98 -2.56
C ASP A 94 -9.01 -34.10 -3.61
N THR A 95 -8.95 -33.74 -4.91
CA THR A 95 -9.05 -34.72 -6.00
C THR A 95 -7.94 -35.78 -5.87
N PRO A 96 -8.25 -37.06 -5.69
CA PRO A 96 -7.23 -38.10 -5.66
C PRO A 96 -6.59 -38.24 -7.04
N ILE A 97 -5.27 -38.19 -7.08
CA ILE A 97 -4.48 -38.36 -8.32
C ILE A 97 -3.52 -39.53 -8.20
N ILE A 98 -3.08 -40.01 -9.34
CA ILE A 98 -1.96 -40.94 -9.46
C ILE A 98 -0.81 -40.15 -10.07
N VAL A 99 0.36 -40.15 -9.41
CA VAL A 99 1.56 -39.48 -9.89
C VAL A 99 1.98 -40.06 -11.24
N PRO A 100 2.06 -39.24 -12.30
CA PRO A 100 2.37 -39.71 -13.63
C PRO A 100 3.84 -40.13 -13.79
N GLN A 101 4.13 -40.99 -14.78
CA GLN A 101 5.48 -41.48 -15.08
C GLN A 101 6.48 -40.31 -15.35
N GLN A 102 6.01 -39.24 -15.91
CA GLN A 102 6.81 -38.04 -16.24
C GLN A 102 7.31 -37.29 -15.02
N ALA A 103 6.76 -37.50 -13.82
CA ALA A 103 7.27 -36.91 -12.58
C ALA A 103 8.76 -37.26 -12.34
N ALA A 104 9.15 -38.48 -12.76
CA ALA A 104 10.54 -38.93 -12.65
C ALA A 104 11.47 -38.40 -13.77
N GLN A 105 10.94 -37.72 -14.79
CA GLN A 105 11.72 -37.19 -15.92
C GLN A 105 12.29 -35.82 -15.58
N ILE A 106 13.18 -35.79 -14.60
CA ILE A 106 13.86 -34.60 -14.10
C ILE A 106 15.38 -34.85 -13.98
N PRO A 107 16.23 -33.79 -14.02
CA PRO A 107 17.66 -33.96 -13.80
C PRO A 107 17.99 -34.58 -12.43
N GLN A 108 19.09 -35.32 -12.34
CA GLN A 108 19.46 -36.11 -11.15
C GLN A 108 19.70 -35.27 -9.89
N ASP A 109 20.18 -34.03 -10.06
CA ASP A 109 20.46 -33.09 -9.00
C ASP A 109 19.25 -32.20 -8.62
N SER A 110 18.05 -32.60 -9.07
CA SER A 110 16.81 -31.90 -8.78
C SER A 110 16.40 -31.99 -7.31
N THR A 111 15.84 -30.91 -6.79
CA THR A 111 15.13 -30.91 -5.50
C THR A 111 13.85 -31.73 -5.62
N LEU A 112 13.59 -32.60 -4.63
CA LEU A 112 12.48 -33.55 -4.64
C LEU A 112 11.57 -33.41 -3.41
N VAL A 113 10.30 -33.80 -3.55
CA VAL A 113 9.38 -33.96 -2.42
C VAL A 113 9.75 -35.18 -1.54
N PRO A 114 10.09 -36.42 -1.93
CA PRO A 114 10.03 -37.17 -3.20
C PRO A 114 8.67 -37.84 -3.48
N VAL A 115 8.14 -37.61 -4.64
CA VAL A 115 6.99 -38.36 -5.17
C VAL A 115 7.43 -39.25 -6.32
N PHE A 116 6.86 -40.45 -6.42
CA PHE A 116 7.23 -41.43 -7.43
C PHE A 116 6.06 -41.76 -8.35
N PRO A 117 6.32 -42.16 -9.60
CA PRO A 117 5.27 -42.64 -10.48
C PRO A 117 4.45 -43.77 -9.83
N GLY A 118 3.13 -43.64 -9.87
CA GLY A 118 2.20 -44.58 -9.26
C GLY A 118 1.75 -44.24 -7.84
N ASP A 119 2.42 -43.33 -7.15
CA ASP A 119 1.95 -42.79 -5.86
C ASP A 119 0.53 -42.22 -6.01
N GLN A 120 -0.32 -42.48 -5.01
CA GLN A 120 -1.66 -41.88 -4.93
C GLN A 120 -1.68 -40.84 -3.82
N MET A 121 -2.21 -39.66 -4.12
CA MET A 121 -2.26 -38.54 -3.17
C MET A 121 -3.30 -37.50 -3.60
N PRO A 122 -3.75 -36.61 -2.73
CA PRO A 122 -4.56 -35.46 -3.14
C PRO A 122 -3.79 -34.54 -4.10
N PHE A 123 -4.48 -33.96 -5.07
CA PHE A 123 -3.87 -32.97 -6.00
C PHE A 123 -3.20 -31.82 -5.27
N GLY A 124 -3.84 -31.31 -4.22
CA GLY A 124 -3.30 -30.21 -3.38
C GLY A 124 -1.94 -30.55 -2.77
N ASP A 125 -1.69 -31.81 -2.41
CA ASP A 125 -0.42 -32.24 -1.85
C ASP A 125 0.75 -32.00 -2.82
N LEU A 126 0.54 -32.21 -4.15
CA LEU A 126 1.55 -31.84 -5.14
C LEU A 126 1.84 -30.33 -5.15
N LEU A 127 0.81 -29.49 -4.97
CA LEU A 127 0.98 -28.04 -4.95
C LEU A 127 1.77 -27.59 -3.72
N TYR A 128 1.48 -28.17 -2.55
CA TYR A 128 2.32 -27.99 -1.37
C TYR A 128 3.75 -28.46 -1.60
N GLY A 129 3.93 -29.58 -2.29
CA GLY A 129 5.26 -30.08 -2.67
C GLY A 129 6.04 -29.12 -3.56
N CYS A 130 5.37 -28.48 -4.52
CA CYS A 130 5.96 -27.44 -5.37
C CYS A 130 6.40 -26.21 -4.57
N MET A 131 5.53 -25.71 -3.67
CA MET A 131 5.77 -24.45 -2.97
C MET A 131 6.73 -24.60 -1.79
N LEU A 132 6.50 -25.54 -0.88
CA LEU A 132 7.28 -25.69 0.34
C LEU A 132 8.63 -26.36 0.08
N ALA A 133 8.58 -27.60 -0.40
CA ALA A 133 9.78 -28.41 -0.64
C ALA A 133 10.52 -28.06 -1.93
N SER A 134 9.90 -27.23 -2.78
CA SER A 134 10.47 -26.87 -4.09
C SER A 134 10.68 -28.09 -5.03
N GLY A 135 9.84 -29.15 -4.90
CA GLY A 135 9.98 -30.39 -5.65
C GLY A 135 9.84 -30.21 -7.17
N ASN A 136 10.85 -30.63 -7.93
CA ASN A 136 10.79 -30.64 -9.39
C ASN A 136 9.94 -31.81 -9.89
N ASP A 137 9.96 -32.93 -9.18
CA ASP A 137 9.09 -34.09 -9.37
C ASP A 137 7.60 -33.73 -9.26
N ALA A 138 7.23 -33.03 -8.20
CA ALA A 138 5.88 -32.52 -8.01
C ALA A 138 5.47 -31.54 -9.12
N ALA A 139 6.38 -30.61 -9.53
CA ALA A 139 6.09 -29.67 -10.61
C ALA A 139 5.86 -30.36 -11.97
N ASN A 140 6.67 -31.36 -12.30
CA ASN A 140 6.44 -32.19 -13.51
C ASN A 140 5.13 -32.98 -13.44
N ALA A 141 4.79 -33.55 -12.27
CA ALA A 141 3.52 -34.22 -12.07
C ALA A 141 2.34 -33.26 -12.31
N VAL A 142 2.37 -32.08 -11.71
CA VAL A 142 1.38 -31.01 -11.93
C VAL A 142 1.25 -30.68 -13.41
N ALA A 143 2.39 -30.46 -14.08
CA ALA A 143 2.40 -30.08 -15.50
C ALA A 143 1.70 -31.13 -16.38
N VAL A 144 1.91 -32.39 -16.10
CA VAL A 144 1.26 -33.48 -16.85
C VAL A 144 -0.23 -33.60 -16.51
N LEU A 145 -0.60 -33.54 -15.24
CA LEU A 145 -1.99 -33.63 -14.80
C LEU A 145 -2.85 -32.48 -15.35
N VAL A 146 -2.30 -31.28 -15.41
CA VAL A 146 -3.02 -30.07 -15.88
C VAL A 146 -2.89 -29.87 -17.38
N GLY A 147 -1.71 -30.12 -17.95
CA GLY A 147 -1.39 -29.85 -19.34
C GLY A 147 -1.55 -31.08 -20.28
N GLY A 148 -1.69 -32.26 -19.71
CA GLY A 148 -1.59 -33.52 -20.47
C GLY A 148 -0.14 -33.94 -20.78
N THR A 149 0.72 -32.94 -21.10
CA THR A 149 2.17 -33.10 -21.25
C THR A 149 2.90 -31.92 -20.66
N VAL A 150 4.19 -32.08 -20.31
CA VAL A 150 5.03 -30.98 -19.85
C VAL A 150 5.13 -29.90 -20.92
N ALA A 151 5.30 -30.24 -22.20
CA ALA A 151 5.38 -29.29 -23.29
C ALA A 151 4.10 -28.43 -23.42
N ALA A 152 2.92 -29.07 -23.43
CA ALA A 152 1.66 -28.32 -23.50
C ALA A 152 1.42 -27.42 -22.27
N PHE A 153 1.90 -27.83 -21.10
CA PHE A 153 1.84 -27.01 -19.90
C PHE A 153 2.76 -25.80 -20.00
N VAL A 154 3.98 -25.97 -20.49
CA VAL A 154 4.94 -24.88 -20.74
C VAL A 154 4.38 -23.86 -21.74
N GLU A 155 3.69 -24.31 -22.80
CA GLU A 155 3.00 -23.41 -23.72
C GLU A 155 1.91 -22.58 -22.99
N ARG A 156 1.18 -23.18 -22.04
CA ARG A 156 0.23 -22.46 -21.19
C ARG A 156 0.92 -21.44 -20.28
N MET A 157 2.09 -21.80 -19.69
CA MET A 157 2.89 -20.88 -18.86
C MET A 157 3.28 -19.63 -19.67
N ASN A 158 3.80 -19.80 -20.88
CA ASN A 158 4.22 -18.70 -21.74
C ASN A 158 3.03 -17.85 -22.21
N ARG A 159 1.91 -18.48 -22.58
CA ARG A 159 0.68 -17.77 -22.91
C ARG A 159 0.16 -16.94 -21.73
N ARG A 160 0.14 -17.54 -20.53
CA ARG A 160 -0.32 -16.83 -19.33
C ARG A 160 0.60 -15.67 -18.96
N ALA A 161 1.91 -15.83 -19.11
CA ALA A 161 2.87 -14.75 -18.94
C ALA A 161 2.58 -13.59 -19.91
N ALA A 162 2.30 -13.89 -21.18
CA ALA A 162 1.94 -12.87 -22.18
C ALA A 162 0.63 -12.16 -21.82
N GLU A 163 -0.41 -12.89 -21.37
CA GLU A 163 -1.68 -12.31 -20.90
C GLU A 163 -1.50 -11.36 -19.71
N LEU A 164 -0.53 -11.62 -18.83
CA LEU A 164 -0.16 -10.77 -17.70
C LEU A 164 0.77 -9.60 -18.10
N GLY A 165 1.07 -9.45 -19.40
CA GLY A 165 1.97 -8.39 -19.89
C GLY A 165 3.44 -8.62 -19.57
N CYS A 166 3.84 -9.88 -19.30
CA CYS A 166 5.21 -10.28 -18.99
C CYS A 166 6.01 -10.56 -20.27
N ALA A 167 6.37 -9.51 -20.99
CA ALA A 167 6.97 -9.61 -22.33
C ALA A 167 8.42 -10.13 -22.31
N ASP A 168 9.13 -10.01 -21.18
CA ASP A 168 10.50 -10.43 -21.02
C ASP A 168 10.64 -11.72 -20.18
N THR A 169 9.61 -12.59 -20.26
CA THR A 169 9.55 -13.89 -19.58
C THR A 169 9.37 -15.01 -20.58
N HIS A 170 10.17 -16.06 -20.47
CA HIS A 170 10.06 -17.29 -21.24
C HIS A 170 10.35 -18.51 -20.36
N PHE A 171 9.42 -19.41 -20.30
CA PHE A 171 9.52 -20.69 -19.59
C PHE A 171 9.79 -21.84 -20.56
N VAL A 172 10.67 -22.77 -20.18
CA VAL A 172 10.93 -24.01 -20.92
C VAL A 172 10.65 -25.27 -20.09
N ASN A 173 10.42 -25.11 -18.79
CA ASN A 173 10.05 -26.19 -17.89
C ASN A 173 9.19 -25.66 -16.72
N PRO A 174 8.46 -26.53 -15.99
CA PRO A 174 7.55 -26.08 -14.92
C PRO A 174 8.23 -25.86 -13.56
N HIS A 175 9.52 -26.14 -13.42
CA HIS A 175 10.20 -26.16 -12.13
C HIS A 175 11.33 -25.15 -11.97
N GLY A 176 11.83 -24.56 -13.06
CA GLY A 176 12.92 -23.60 -13.04
C GLY A 176 14.31 -24.20 -13.02
N TYR A 177 14.46 -25.46 -13.42
CA TYR A 177 15.80 -26.01 -13.70
C TYR A 177 16.45 -25.23 -14.83
N HIS A 178 17.76 -25.01 -14.71
CA HIS A 178 18.47 -24.11 -15.62
C HIS A 178 18.36 -24.54 -17.09
N ASP A 179 18.03 -23.59 -17.92
CA ASP A 179 18.10 -23.60 -19.36
C ASP A 179 18.37 -22.16 -19.82
N PRO A 180 19.25 -21.94 -20.83
CA PRO A 180 19.55 -20.58 -21.32
C PRO A 180 18.32 -19.82 -21.80
N ASP A 181 17.30 -20.51 -22.29
CA ASP A 181 16.06 -19.93 -22.79
C ASP A 181 14.98 -19.79 -21.69
N HIS A 182 15.28 -20.20 -20.44
CA HIS A 182 14.39 -20.10 -19.29
C HIS A 182 14.70 -18.84 -18.47
N TYR A 183 14.07 -17.74 -18.78
CA TYR A 183 14.35 -16.45 -18.16
C TYR A 183 13.07 -15.68 -17.77
N THR A 184 13.25 -14.72 -16.91
CA THR A 184 12.24 -13.73 -16.49
C THR A 184 12.91 -12.41 -16.11
N THR A 185 12.11 -11.43 -15.70
CA THR A 185 12.60 -10.19 -15.07
C THR A 185 12.00 -10.03 -13.68
N ALA A 186 12.61 -9.20 -12.84
CA ALA A 186 12.06 -8.94 -11.51
C ALA A 186 10.64 -8.33 -11.59
N LEU A 187 10.38 -7.48 -12.58
CA LEU A 187 9.08 -6.86 -12.80
C LEU A 187 8.04 -7.88 -13.26
N ASP A 188 8.38 -8.73 -14.22
CA ASP A 188 7.45 -9.74 -14.74
C ASP A 188 7.10 -10.76 -13.65
N LEU A 189 8.11 -11.20 -12.88
CA LEU A 189 7.88 -12.14 -11.79
C LEU A 189 7.02 -11.52 -10.65
N ALA A 190 7.17 -10.21 -10.39
CA ALA A 190 6.30 -9.50 -9.45
C ALA A 190 4.84 -9.49 -9.93
N ARG A 191 4.59 -9.26 -11.24
CA ARG A 191 3.25 -9.29 -11.84
C ARG A 191 2.62 -10.69 -11.80
N ILE A 192 3.41 -11.71 -12.15
CA ILE A 192 2.96 -13.12 -12.04
C ILE A 192 2.58 -13.42 -10.60
N THR A 193 3.38 -13.00 -9.64
CA THR A 193 3.12 -13.21 -8.22
C THR A 193 1.88 -12.46 -7.75
N GLN A 194 1.70 -11.21 -8.17
CA GLN A 194 0.50 -10.43 -7.88
C GLN A 194 -0.74 -11.19 -8.35
N ALA A 195 -0.77 -11.65 -9.61
CA ALA A 195 -1.90 -12.41 -10.14
C ALA A 195 -2.14 -13.73 -9.38
N ALA A 196 -1.08 -14.45 -8.99
CA ALA A 196 -1.19 -15.66 -8.21
C ALA A 196 -1.79 -15.43 -6.82
N LEU A 197 -1.45 -14.31 -6.17
CA LEU A 197 -1.94 -13.93 -4.85
C LEU A 197 -3.42 -13.53 -4.83
N GLU A 198 -4.07 -13.31 -5.97
CA GLU A 198 -5.53 -13.13 -6.03
C GLU A 198 -6.29 -14.42 -5.65
N ASN A 199 -5.68 -15.59 -5.80
CA ASN A 199 -6.27 -16.88 -5.44
C ASN A 199 -6.01 -17.19 -3.95
N GLU A 200 -7.07 -17.41 -3.18
CA GLU A 200 -6.99 -17.70 -1.74
C GLU A 200 -6.25 -19.00 -1.43
N ASP A 201 -6.45 -20.05 -2.26
CA ASP A 201 -5.75 -21.31 -2.10
C ASP A 201 -4.26 -21.14 -2.36
N PHE A 202 -3.88 -20.28 -3.32
CA PHE A 202 -2.48 -19.95 -3.55
C PHE A 202 -1.87 -19.28 -2.31
N ARG A 203 -2.54 -18.27 -1.73
CA ARG A 203 -2.06 -17.61 -0.51
C ARG A 203 -1.91 -18.61 0.63
N ARG A 204 -2.91 -19.47 0.84
CA ARG A 204 -2.88 -20.49 1.89
C ARG A 204 -1.71 -21.47 1.71
N ILE A 205 -1.48 -21.97 0.49
CA ILE A 205 -0.37 -22.88 0.19
C ILE A 205 0.98 -22.17 0.38
N ALA A 206 1.13 -20.97 -0.16
CA ALA A 206 2.37 -20.20 -0.13
C ALA A 206 2.78 -19.77 1.30
N SER A 207 1.82 -19.47 2.17
CA SER A 207 2.03 -19.05 3.57
C SER A 207 2.19 -20.21 4.55
N THR A 208 2.01 -21.45 4.11
CA THR A 208 2.16 -22.62 5.00
C THR A 208 3.62 -22.87 5.35
N GLU A 209 3.94 -22.86 6.64
CA GLU A 209 5.30 -23.10 7.14
C GLU A 209 5.71 -24.57 7.01
N ARG A 210 4.84 -25.49 7.44
CA ARG A 210 5.07 -26.94 7.42
C ARG A 210 3.82 -27.64 6.92
N TYR A 211 4.02 -28.68 6.13
CA TYR A 211 2.94 -29.50 5.61
C TYR A 211 3.27 -30.98 5.70
N THR A 212 2.31 -31.80 6.15
CA THR A 212 2.38 -33.26 6.18
C THR A 212 1.58 -33.81 5.02
N PHE A 213 2.25 -34.50 4.12
CA PHE A 213 1.66 -35.11 2.95
C PHE A 213 1.00 -36.41 3.31
N THR A 214 -0.02 -36.78 2.54
CA THR A 214 -0.62 -38.14 2.59
C THR A 214 -0.38 -38.85 1.28
N ILE A 215 0.59 -39.73 1.25
CA ILE A 215 1.00 -40.48 0.04
C ILE A 215 0.74 -41.94 0.25
N ARG A 216 -0.05 -42.54 -0.63
CA ARG A 216 -0.23 -44.01 -0.68
C ARG A 216 0.70 -44.58 -1.73
N ARG A 217 1.66 -45.41 -1.29
CA ARG A 217 2.69 -46.05 -2.11
C ARG A 217 2.69 -47.53 -1.84
N ASP A 218 2.58 -48.39 -2.88
CA ASP A 218 2.61 -49.83 -2.78
C ASP A 218 1.60 -50.42 -1.75
N GLY A 219 0.48 -49.70 -1.56
CA GLY A 219 -0.58 -50.09 -0.62
C GLY A 219 -0.39 -49.57 0.81
N GLU A 220 0.72 -48.92 1.12
CA GLU A 220 1.02 -48.33 2.43
C GLU A 220 0.85 -46.81 2.41
N ASP A 221 0.40 -46.23 3.53
CA ASP A 221 0.29 -44.79 3.70
C ASP A 221 1.57 -44.23 4.34
N ILE A 222 2.22 -43.30 3.65
CA ILE A 222 3.38 -42.57 4.13
C ILE A 222 3.02 -41.08 4.33
N THR A 223 3.49 -40.53 5.44
CA THR A 223 3.13 -39.15 5.84
C THR A 223 4.37 -38.28 6.08
N PRO A 224 5.18 -38.01 5.04
CA PRO A 224 6.35 -37.15 5.21
C PRO A 224 5.95 -35.69 5.48
N THR A 225 6.65 -35.02 6.41
CA THR A 225 6.50 -33.59 6.65
C THR A 225 7.62 -32.83 5.96
N ARG A 226 7.30 -31.69 5.37
CA ARG A 226 8.27 -30.74 4.78
C ARG A 226 8.04 -29.34 5.33
N ALA A 227 9.14 -28.65 5.59
CA ALA A 227 9.12 -27.24 5.91
C ALA A 227 9.22 -26.41 4.63
N ASN A 228 8.68 -25.20 4.69
CA ASN A 228 8.83 -24.22 3.63
C ASN A 228 10.29 -23.70 3.60
N THR A 229 10.82 -23.52 2.40
CA THR A 229 12.15 -22.94 2.19
C THR A 229 12.18 -21.42 2.43
N ASN A 230 11.02 -20.80 2.59
CA ASN A 230 10.88 -19.39 2.93
C ASN A 230 11.08 -19.18 4.44
N LEU A 231 12.26 -18.69 4.82
CA LEU A 231 12.62 -18.47 6.21
C LEU A 231 11.85 -17.32 6.89
N LEU A 232 11.13 -16.49 6.12
CA LEU A 232 10.28 -15.44 6.69
C LEU A 232 9.03 -16.00 7.39
N LEU A 233 8.65 -17.24 7.09
CA LEU A 233 7.50 -17.93 7.70
C LEU A 233 7.85 -18.68 8.99
N ASN A 234 9.13 -18.97 9.20
CA ASN A 234 9.61 -19.76 10.34
C ASN A 234 9.89 -18.82 11.53
N ASP A 235 9.11 -18.93 12.59
CA ASP A 235 9.22 -18.09 13.80
C ASP A 235 10.52 -18.31 14.61
N GLU A 236 11.22 -19.43 14.38
CA GLU A 236 12.55 -19.69 14.94
C GLU A 236 13.69 -19.06 14.09
N SER A 237 13.35 -18.56 12.89
CA SER A 237 14.35 -17.97 11.98
C SER A 237 14.65 -16.53 12.35
N ARG A 238 15.94 -16.15 12.27
CA ARG A 238 16.37 -14.75 12.34
C ARG A 238 15.76 -13.85 11.26
N TYR A 239 15.15 -14.43 10.22
CA TYR A 239 14.47 -13.73 9.13
C TYR A 239 12.96 -13.74 9.29
N TYR A 240 12.43 -14.23 10.41
CA TYR A 240 11.00 -14.24 10.64
C TYR A 240 10.36 -12.87 10.38
N TYR A 241 9.26 -12.87 9.64
CA TYR A 241 8.52 -11.65 9.33
C TYR A 241 7.02 -11.89 9.56
N ALA A 242 6.47 -11.37 10.64
CA ALA A 242 5.14 -11.70 11.14
C ALA A 242 4.00 -11.50 10.12
N ASN A 243 4.17 -10.56 9.18
CA ASN A 243 3.17 -10.27 8.15
C ASN A 243 3.44 -11.02 6.83
N CYS A 244 4.37 -11.98 6.80
CA CYS A 244 4.70 -12.74 5.60
C CYS A 244 3.56 -13.66 5.18
N ILE A 245 3.14 -13.57 3.91
CA ILE A 245 2.14 -14.45 3.28
C ILE A 245 2.73 -15.35 2.18
N GLY A 246 4.07 -15.46 2.12
CA GLY A 246 4.77 -16.33 1.16
C GLY A 246 5.96 -15.60 0.52
N VAL A 247 6.57 -16.00 -0.60
CA VAL A 247 5.97 -16.85 -1.63
C VAL A 247 6.94 -18.01 -1.98
N LYS A 248 8.12 -17.72 -2.64
CA LYS A 248 8.96 -18.79 -3.16
C LYS A 248 10.43 -18.40 -3.27
N THR A 249 11.31 -19.30 -2.81
CA THR A 249 12.77 -19.24 -3.02
C THR A 249 13.17 -19.96 -4.31
N GLY A 250 14.31 -19.58 -4.86
CA GLY A 250 14.94 -20.29 -5.99
C GLY A 250 16.45 -20.20 -5.90
N THR A 251 17.17 -21.26 -6.26
CA THR A 251 18.64 -21.27 -6.25
C THR A 251 19.15 -22.27 -7.28
N HIS A 252 20.12 -21.86 -8.09
CA HIS A 252 21.06 -22.70 -8.83
C HIS A 252 22.28 -21.85 -9.22
N SER A 253 23.36 -22.49 -9.67
CA SER A 253 24.66 -21.84 -9.91
C SER A 253 24.61 -20.63 -10.85
N MET A 254 23.72 -20.65 -11.86
CA MET A 254 23.58 -19.57 -12.85
C MET A 254 22.57 -18.49 -12.43
N ALA A 255 21.63 -18.80 -11.54
CA ALA A 255 20.64 -17.84 -11.06
C ALA A 255 21.07 -17.13 -9.76
N GLY A 256 22.10 -17.65 -9.08
CA GLY A 256 22.37 -17.21 -7.71
C GLY A 256 21.20 -17.55 -6.78
N ASN A 257 20.99 -16.72 -5.78
CA ASN A 257 19.91 -16.86 -4.82
C ASN A 257 18.79 -15.89 -5.17
N CYS A 258 17.61 -16.44 -5.46
CA CYS A 258 16.40 -15.71 -5.83
C CYS A 258 15.33 -15.88 -4.73
N PHE A 259 14.55 -14.84 -4.51
CA PHE A 259 13.42 -14.91 -3.60
C PHE A 259 12.30 -13.95 -4.04
N VAL A 260 11.10 -14.46 -4.03
CA VAL A 260 9.88 -13.68 -4.11
C VAL A 260 9.21 -13.76 -2.75
N GLY A 261 9.12 -12.65 -2.06
CA GLY A 261 8.39 -12.51 -0.81
C GLY A 261 7.12 -11.71 -0.99
N ALA A 262 6.11 -12.02 -0.20
CA ALA A 262 4.91 -11.21 -0.08
C ALA A 262 4.52 -11.04 1.38
N SER A 263 3.97 -9.89 1.69
CA SER A 263 3.46 -9.57 3.04
C SER A 263 2.13 -8.84 2.94
N GLU A 264 1.31 -8.99 4.00
CA GLU A 264 0.04 -8.27 4.11
C GLU A 264 -0.13 -7.76 5.53
N LYS A 265 -0.32 -6.44 5.65
CA LYS A 265 -0.52 -5.75 6.92
C LYS A 265 -1.55 -4.63 6.74
N ASP A 266 -2.56 -4.59 7.60
CA ASP A 266 -3.60 -3.54 7.61
C ASP A 266 -4.28 -3.33 6.24
N GLY A 267 -4.48 -4.44 5.47
CA GLY A 267 -5.07 -4.41 4.13
C GLY A 267 -4.11 -3.99 3.02
N VAL A 268 -2.85 -3.70 3.34
CA VAL A 268 -1.79 -3.40 2.38
C VAL A 268 -1.01 -4.65 2.05
N ARG A 269 -0.97 -5.05 0.78
CA ARG A 269 -0.19 -6.18 0.29
C ARG A 269 1.04 -5.69 -0.46
N MET A 270 2.22 -6.20 -0.09
CA MET A 270 3.49 -5.94 -0.76
C MET A 270 4.00 -7.20 -1.44
N VAL A 271 4.54 -7.05 -2.64
CA VAL A 271 5.29 -8.11 -3.35
C VAL A 271 6.70 -7.60 -3.59
N ALA A 272 7.68 -8.31 -3.04
CA ALA A 272 9.10 -7.98 -3.17
C ALA A 272 9.85 -9.10 -3.88
N VAL A 273 10.55 -8.77 -4.96
CA VAL A 273 11.34 -9.71 -5.76
C VAL A 273 12.81 -9.33 -5.65
N ALA A 274 13.65 -10.31 -5.31
CA ALA A 274 15.10 -10.21 -5.30
C ALA A 274 15.69 -11.35 -6.14
N LEU A 275 16.42 -11.01 -7.22
CA LEU A 275 17.01 -11.98 -8.14
C LEU A 275 18.53 -11.85 -8.14
N ASN A 276 19.19 -13.02 -8.23
CA ASN A 276 20.63 -13.14 -8.33
C ASN A 276 21.39 -12.44 -7.19
N CYS A 277 21.05 -12.79 -5.94
CA CYS A 277 21.88 -12.48 -4.79
C CYS A 277 23.06 -13.47 -4.71
N ALA A 278 24.25 -12.97 -4.34
CA ALA A 278 25.44 -13.80 -4.23
C ALA A 278 25.33 -14.81 -3.06
N GLU A 279 24.79 -14.39 -1.94
CA GLU A 279 24.62 -15.22 -0.74
C GLU A 279 23.15 -15.48 -0.43
N ASP A 280 22.88 -16.64 0.17
CA ASP A 280 21.53 -17.07 0.55
C ASP A 280 20.84 -16.09 1.51
N SER A 281 21.58 -15.54 2.46
CA SER A 281 21.12 -14.57 3.46
C SER A 281 20.63 -13.25 2.84
N GLN A 282 21.26 -12.82 1.75
CA GLN A 282 21.03 -11.52 1.13
C GLN A 282 19.62 -11.39 0.53
N ARG A 283 19.08 -12.47 -0.06
CA ARG A 283 17.73 -12.44 -0.65
C ARG A 283 16.64 -12.19 0.39
N PHE A 284 16.79 -12.76 1.60
CA PHE A 284 15.84 -12.53 2.69
C PHE A 284 15.99 -11.10 3.24
N THR A 285 17.23 -10.67 3.43
CA THR A 285 17.54 -9.31 3.91
C THR A 285 16.98 -8.25 2.97
N ASP A 286 17.17 -8.38 1.66
CA ASP A 286 16.67 -7.43 0.68
C ASP A 286 15.15 -7.37 0.64
N VAL A 287 14.48 -8.53 0.69
CA VAL A 287 13.02 -8.59 0.70
C VAL A 287 12.45 -7.93 1.95
N ILE A 288 13.00 -8.21 3.14
CA ILE A 288 12.58 -7.56 4.38
C ILE A 288 12.79 -6.03 4.30
N ARG A 289 13.96 -5.58 3.81
CA ARG A 289 14.25 -4.15 3.62
C ARG A 289 13.24 -3.47 2.69
N MET A 290 12.93 -4.12 1.57
CA MET A 290 11.94 -3.58 0.61
C MET A 290 10.55 -3.51 1.22
N MET A 291 10.09 -4.55 1.94
CA MET A 291 8.79 -4.55 2.60
C MET A 291 8.70 -3.44 3.67
N ASN A 292 9.70 -3.35 4.54
CA ASN A 292 9.75 -2.31 5.57
C ASN A 292 9.78 -0.91 4.95
N TYR A 293 10.56 -0.70 3.88
CA TYR A 293 10.56 0.55 3.11
C TYR A 293 9.16 0.89 2.58
N GLY A 294 8.45 -0.10 2.01
CA GLY A 294 7.09 0.10 1.53
C GLY A 294 6.14 0.56 2.63
N TYR A 295 6.12 -0.15 3.76
CA TYR A 295 5.23 0.18 4.89
C TYR A 295 5.59 1.47 5.64
N THR A 296 6.84 1.92 5.59
CA THR A 296 7.25 3.16 6.27
C THR A 296 7.16 4.39 5.39
N ARG A 297 7.25 4.22 4.08
CA ARG A 297 7.29 5.33 3.12
C ARG A 297 5.96 5.64 2.47
N TYR A 298 5.06 4.68 2.41
CA TYR A 298 3.80 4.83 1.68
C TYR A 298 2.60 4.64 2.59
N ASP A 299 1.61 5.52 2.45
CA ASP A 299 0.29 5.36 3.03
C ASP A 299 -0.66 4.75 2.00
N ALA A 300 -1.49 3.81 2.45
CA ALA A 300 -2.52 3.22 1.61
C ALA A 300 -3.78 4.09 1.64
N MET A 301 -4.23 4.53 0.48
CA MET A 301 -5.43 5.33 0.31
C MET A 301 -6.53 4.49 -0.33
N THR A 302 -7.68 4.36 0.33
CA THR A 302 -8.86 3.70 -0.26
C THR A 302 -9.48 4.55 -1.37
N MET A 303 -10.39 3.95 -2.15
CA MET A 303 -11.16 4.67 -3.18
C MET A 303 -11.96 5.83 -2.57
N GLU A 304 -12.54 5.63 -1.38
CA GLU A 304 -13.30 6.64 -0.64
C GLU A 304 -12.41 7.82 -0.23
N GLN A 305 -11.21 7.54 0.26
CA GLN A 305 -10.25 8.57 0.66
C GLN A 305 -9.72 9.36 -0.55
N LEU A 306 -9.42 8.70 -1.67
CA LEU A 306 -9.02 9.36 -2.92
C LEU A 306 -10.14 10.26 -3.47
N PHE A 307 -11.39 9.75 -3.47
CA PHE A 307 -12.53 10.54 -3.91
C PHE A 307 -12.78 11.75 -2.99
N ALA A 308 -12.68 11.56 -1.68
CA ALA A 308 -12.81 12.65 -0.71
C ALA A 308 -11.68 13.69 -0.86
N ALA A 309 -10.44 13.25 -1.11
CA ALA A 309 -9.30 14.12 -1.35
C ALA A 309 -9.44 14.92 -2.67
N ALA A 310 -10.09 14.34 -3.69
CA ALA A 310 -10.40 15.04 -4.93
C ALA A 310 -11.44 16.19 -4.72
N GLY A 311 -12.27 16.08 -3.67
CA GLY A 311 -13.16 17.13 -3.20
C GLY A 311 -14.02 17.74 -4.31
N ASP A 312 -14.06 19.08 -4.36
CA ASP A 312 -14.89 19.83 -5.32
C ASP A 312 -14.45 19.68 -6.78
N ARG A 313 -13.27 19.13 -7.04
CA ARG A 313 -12.74 18.95 -8.41
C ARG A 313 -13.56 17.96 -9.25
N ILE A 314 -14.14 16.94 -8.60
CA ILE A 314 -15.01 15.94 -9.26
C ILE A 314 -16.25 15.59 -8.43
N GLY A 315 -16.33 15.99 -7.17
CA GLY A 315 -17.29 15.49 -6.19
C GLY A 315 -18.51 16.39 -5.97
N THR A 316 -18.79 17.39 -6.79
CA THR A 316 -19.93 18.32 -6.59
C THR A 316 -20.85 18.43 -7.79
N LEU A 317 -22.15 18.61 -7.50
CA LEU A 317 -23.21 18.84 -8.49
C LEU A 317 -24.04 20.06 -8.10
N GLN A 318 -24.53 20.82 -9.10
CA GLN A 318 -25.51 21.88 -8.89
C GLN A 318 -26.90 21.31 -9.09
N ILE A 319 -27.69 21.30 -8.02
CA ILE A 319 -29.09 20.84 -8.01
C ILE A 319 -30.01 22.04 -8.24
N SER A 320 -30.79 21.98 -9.30
CA SER A 320 -31.80 22.99 -9.61
C SER A 320 -33.01 22.89 -8.69
N ASN A 321 -33.84 23.95 -8.64
CA ASN A 321 -35.05 24.01 -7.82
C ASN A 321 -34.85 23.76 -6.30
N ALA A 322 -33.64 23.98 -5.80
CA ALA A 322 -33.35 23.93 -4.37
C ALA A 322 -34.05 25.10 -3.65
N ILE A 323 -34.52 24.84 -2.41
CA ILE A 323 -35.15 25.88 -1.60
C ILE A 323 -34.18 27.04 -1.31
N ASN A 324 -34.64 28.30 -1.39
CA ASN A 324 -33.82 29.49 -1.19
C ASN A 324 -33.10 29.55 0.18
N SER A 325 -33.55 28.82 1.15
CA SER A 325 -32.94 28.67 2.48
C SER A 325 -31.87 27.57 2.53
N ASP A 326 -31.59 26.90 1.40
CA ASP A 326 -30.52 25.87 1.37
C ASP A 326 -29.16 26.52 1.68
N PRO A 327 -28.44 26.01 2.70
CA PRO A 327 -27.19 26.63 3.16
C PRO A 327 -26.09 26.71 2.09
N GLN A 328 -26.11 25.78 1.12
CA GLN A 328 -25.13 25.68 0.04
C GLN A 328 -25.74 26.04 -1.33
N GLN A 329 -26.91 26.67 -1.37
CA GLN A 329 -27.55 27.17 -2.59
C GLN A 329 -27.71 26.11 -3.69
N GLY A 330 -28.03 24.89 -3.29
CA GLY A 330 -28.22 23.75 -4.21
C GLY A 330 -26.93 23.03 -4.60
N VAL A 331 -25.77 23.41 -4.09
CA VAL A 331 -24.53 22.63 -4.29
C VAL A 331 -24.61 21.36 -3.46
N LEU A 332 -24.47 20.21 -4.12
CA LEU A 332 -24.47 18.87 -3.55
C LEU A 332 -23.10 18.24 -3.70
N SER A 333 -22.45 17.94 -2.58
CA SER A 333 -21.28 17.09 -2.59
C SER A 333 -21.67 15.61 -2.74
N LEU A 334 -20.87 14.85 -3.48
CA LEU A 334 -21.05 13.42 -3.66
C LEU A 334 -20.17 12.62 -2.70
N ARG A 335 -20.59 11.40 -2.42
CA ARG A 335 -19.76 10.35 -1.82
C ARG A 335 -19.83 9.11 -2.69
N ILE A 336 -18.81 8.25 -2.62
CA ILE A 336 -18.89 6.95 -3.27
C ILE A 336 -19.37 5.88 -2.28
N ALA A 337 -20.05 4.87 -2.82
CA ALA A 337 -20.55 3.72 -2.07
C ALA A 337 -20.51 2.47 -2.95
N ARG A 338 -20.59 1.30 -2.33
CA ARG A 338 -20.61 0.00 -3.03
C ARG A 338 -19.49 -0.14 -4.05
N VAL A 339 -18.25 0.09 -3.60
CA VAL A 339 -17.04 -0.12 -4.41
C VAL A 339 -16.95 -1.60 -4.78
N SER A 340 -16.75 -1.92 -6.06
CA SER A 340 -16.68 -3.30 -6.57
C SER A 340 -15.48 -4.09 -6.04
N ASN A 341 -14.40 -3.40 -5.71
CA ASN A 341 -13.25 -3.95 -4.98
C ASN A 341 -12.95 -3.05 -3.77
N PRO A 342 -13.52 -3.34 -2.59
CA PRO A 342 -13.33 -2.53 -1.39
C PRO A 342 -11.91 -2.65 -0.80
N GLU A 343 -11.17 -3.69 -1.17
CA GLU A 343 -9.78 -3.88 -0.73
C GLU A 343 -8.78 -3.07 -1.57
N TYR A 344 -9.25 -2.48 -2.68
CA TYR A 344 -8.37 -1.67 -3.51
C TYR A 344 -7.85 -0.46 -2.74
N THR A 345 -6.53 -0.36 -2.67
CA THR A 345 -5.83 0.80 -2.13
C THR A 345 -4.82 1.32 -3.15
N ARG A 346 -4.50 2.59 -3.03
CA ARG A 346 -3.40 3.22 -3.77
C ARG A 346 -2.34 3.68 -2.79
N MET A 347 -1.12 3.28 -3.03
CA MET A 347 0.03 3.70 -2.23
C MET A 347 0.44 5.13 -2.61
N VAL A 348 0.52 6.01 -1.62
CA VAL A 348 0.93 7.42 -1.76
C VAL A 348 2.13 7.66 -0.86
N ALA A 349 3.19 8.25 -1.39
CA ALA A 349 4.39 8.52 -0.60
C ALA A 349 4.07 9.55 0.49
N ALA A 350 4.31 9.17 1.76
CA ALA A 350 3.97 9.99 2.92
C ALA A 350 4.94 11.17 3.14
N ASP A 351 6.18 11.05 2.67
CA ASP A 351 7.29 11.97 2.90
C ASP A 351 7.64 12.85 1.68
N VAL A 352 6.87 12.75 0.60
CA VAL A 352 7.08 13.54 -0.63
C VAL A 352 6.05 14.64 -0.72
N GLU A 353 6.49 15.88 -0.71
CA GLU A 353 5.63 17.03 -0.90
C GLU A 353 4.92 16.96 -2.27
N GLY A 354 3.61 17.16 -2.30
CA GLY A 354 2.80 17.08 -3.52
C GLY A 354 2.42 15.66 -3.96
N ALA A 355 2.90 14.58 -3.32
CA ALA A 355 2.56 13.21 -3.70
C ALA A 355 1.06 12.91 -3.60
N MET A 356 0.36 13.54 -2.64
CA MET A 356 -1.09 13.44 -2.52
C MET A 356 -1.78 14.12 -3.70
N ASP A 357 -1.34 15.32 -4.09
CA ASP A 357 -1.92 16.06 -5.22
C ASP A 357 -1.71 15.28 -6.52
N GLU A 358 -0.51 14.73 -6.74
CA GLU A 358 -0.23 13.85 -7.89
C GLU A 358 -1.11 12.60 -7.90
N ALA A 359 -1.31 11.98 -6.73
CA ALA A 359 -2.17 10.81 -6.61
C ALA A 359 -3.64 11.14 -6.93
N VAL A 360 -4.12 12.29 -6.47
CA VAL A 360 -5.47 12.80 -6.77
C VAL A 360 -5.61 13.17 -8.24
N ASP A 361 -4.61 13.81 -8.85
CA ASP A 361 -4.61 14.16 -10.28
C ASP A 361 -4.67 12.92 -11.17
N ASP A 362 -3.87 11.91 -10.87
CA ASP A 362 -3.90 10.64 -11.59
C ASP A 362 -5.24 9.92 -11.36
N PHE A 363 -5.77 9.91 -10.13
CA PHE A 363 -7.09 9.36 -9.82
C PHE A 363 -8.18 10.03 -10.67
N ILE A 364 -8.21 11.37 -10.72
CA ILE A 364 -9.18 12.14 -11.51
C ILE A 364 -9.04 11.80 -13.01
N SER A 365 -7.82 11.75 -13.53
CA SER A 365 -7.54 11.50 -14.94
C SER A 365 -8.00 10.12 -15.42
N ARG A 366 -8.05 9.13 -14.50
CA ARG A 366 -8.46 7.74 -14.75
C ARG A 366 -9.91 7.45 -14.37
N THR A 367 -10.62 8.46 -13.84
CA THR A 367 -11.99 8.34 -13.38
C THR A 367 -12.97 8.84 -14.45
N THR A 368 -14.00 8.05 -14.71
CA THR A 368 -15.16 8.45 -15.51
C THR A 368 -16.38 8.43 -14.62
N MET A 369 -17.09 9.56 -14.54
CA MET A 369 -18.34 9.66 -13.79
C MET A 369 -19.51 9.76 -14.77
N THR A 370 -20.59 9.04 -14.45
CA THR A 370 -21.85 9.09 -15.21
C THR A 370 -22.96 9.46 -14.23
N ILE A 371 -23.53 10.67 -14.37
CA ILE A 371 -24.66 11.12 -13.59
C ILE A 371 -25.94 10.65 -14.27
N THR A 372 -26.78 9.92 -13.54
CA THR A 372 -28.04 9.36 -14.03
C THR A 372 -29.25 10.02 -13.38
N HIS A 373 -29.06 10.70 -12.25
CA HIS A 373 -30.11 11.40 -11.54
C HIS A 373 -30.50 12.69 -12.28
N ASN A 374 -31.81 13.01 -12.30
CA ASN A 374 -32.28 14.32 -12.71
C ASN A 374 -31.85 15.37 -11.68
N MET A 375 -30.89 16.23 -12.02
CA MET A 375 -30.27 17.21 -11.10
C MET A 375 -31.25 18.31 -10.66
N THR A 376 -32.39 17.90 -10.10
CA THR A 376 -33.47 18.77 -9.63
C THR A 376 -33.93 18.31 -8.25
N ALA A 377 -34.08 19.25 -7.32
CA ALA A 377 -34.62 18.94 -5.97
C ALA A 377 -36.09 18.46 -6.08
N PRO A 378 -36.56 17.58 -5.17
CA PRO A 378 -35.87 17.17 -3.96
C PRO A 378 -34.84 16.08 -4.20
N VAL A 379 -33.77 16.06 -3.38
CA VAL A 379 -32.75 15.00 -3.35
C VAL A 379 -32.62 14.54 -1.91
N SER A 380 -32.60 13.24 -1.66
CA SER A 380 -32.44 12.66 -0.34
C SER A 380 -30.97 12.28 -0.09
N GLU A 381 -30.52 12.41 1.17
CA GLU A 381 -29.20 11.89 1.55
C GLU A 381 -29.11 10.38 1.27
N GLY A 382 -28.00 9.93 0.68
CA GLY A 382 -27.79 8.55 0.29
C GLY A 382 -28.45 8.15 -1.04
N GLU A 383 -29.20 9.06 -1.69
CA GLU A 383 -29.82 8.81 -3.00
C GLU A 383 -28.75 8.62 -4.08
N ILE A 384 -28.97 7.66 -4.99
CA ILE A 384 -28.05 7.35 -6.05
C ILE A 384 -28.11 8.45 -7.11
N MET A 385 -27.02 9.16 -7.28
CA MET A 385 -26.84 10.24 -8.26
C MET A 385 -26.26 9.73 -9.57
N GLY A 386 -25.53 8.62 -9.54
CA GLY A 386 -24.85 8.05 -10.71
C GLY A 386 -23.87 6.95 -10.37
N SER A 387 -22.90 6.77 -11.24
CA SER A 387 -21.82 5.79 -11.06
C SER A 387 -20.45 6.39 -11.38
N LEU A 388 -19.44 5.81 -10.76
CA LEU A 388 -18.04 6.09 -11.01
C LEU A 388 -17.37 4.83 -11.56
N ARG A 389 -16.53 4.99 -12.58
CA ARG A 389 -15.64 3.96 -13.12
C ARG A 389 -14.22 4.49 -13.08
N TYR A 390 -13.36 3.80 -12.34
CA TYR A 390 -11.93 4.05 -12.25
C TYR A 390 -11.16 2.93 -12.94
N VAL A 391 -10.09 3.28 -13.67
CA VAL A 391 -9.18 2.30 -14.30
C VAL A 391 -7.80 2.45 -13.64
N GLY A 392 -7.41 1.48 -12.85
CA GLY A 392 -6.13 1.47 -12.17
C GLY A 392 -4.92 1.38 -13.10
N GLN A 393 -3.72 1.45 -12.53
CA GLN A 393 -2.47 1.47 -13.30
C GLN A 393 -2.18 0.13 -13.99
N SER A 394 -2.58 -0.98 -13.39
CA SER A 394 -2.48 -2.34 -13.97
C SER A 394 -3.63 -2.69 -14.92
N GLY A 395 -4.58 -1.75 -15.12
CA GLY A 395 -5.72 -1.93 -16.02
C GLY A 395 -6.96 -2.51 -15.36
N GLU A 396 -6.93 -2.76 -14.05
CA GLU A 396 -8.10 -3.19 -13.28
C GLU A 396 -9.19 -2.11 -13.31
N VAL A 397 -10.45 -2.56 -13.39
CA VAL A 397 -11.62 -1.68 -13.45
C VAL A 397 -12.37 -1.74 -12.14
N ILE A 398 -12.48 -0.59 -11.47
CA ILE A 398 -13.21 -0.46 -10.22
C ILE A 398 -14.44 0.42 -10.46
N ASN A 399 -15.62 -0.10 -10.09
CA ASN A 399 -16.88 0.60 -10.19
C ASN A 399 -17.39 0.95 -8.78
N ALA A 400 -18.02 2.12 -8.66
CA ALA A 400 -18.67 2.55 -7.45
C ALA A 400 -19.96 3.31 -7.76
N LEU A 401 -20.87 3.40 -6.79
CA LEU A 401 -22.04 4.26 -6.89
C LEU A 401 -21.70 5.66 -6.36
N LEU A 402 -22.22 6.68 -7.03
CA LEU A 402 -22.20 8.06 -6.56
C LEU A 402 -23.50 8.32 -5.80
N ILE A 403 -23.40 8.73 -4.56
CA ILE A 403 -24.55 9.01 -3.69
C ILE A 403 -24.53 10.44 -3.17
N ALA A 404 -25.68 10.99 -2.90
CA ALA A 404 -25.86 12.30 -2.30
C ALA A 404 -25.34 12.33 -0.85
N SER A 405 -24.49 13.31 -0.52
CA SER A 405 -23.94 13.47 0.84
C SER A 405 -24.92 14.09 1.84
N ARG A 406 -25.96 14.75 1.34
CA ARG A 406 -27.00 15.43 2.12
C ARG A 406 -28.32 15.50 1.36
N SER A 407 -29.38 15.83 2.08
CA SER A 407 -30.67 16.11 1.45
C SER A 407 -30.77 17.56 0.99
N ILE A 408 -31.44 17.78 -0.15
CA ILE A 408 -31.80 19.10 -0.67
C ILE A 408 -33.32 19.13 -0.88
N LYS A 409 -33.98 20.09 -0.22
CA LYS A 409 -35.43 20.27 -0.34
C LYS A 409 -35.77 21.10 -1.57
N GLU A 410 -36.90 20.79 -2.18
CA GLU A 410 -37.40 21.59 -3.31
C GLU A 410 -38.00 22.94 -2.86
N GLN A 411 -37.97 23.88 -3.77
CA GLN A 411 -38.64 25.15 -3.61
C GLN A 411 -40.14 24.91 -3.55
N PRO A 412 -40.83 25.40 -2.51
CA PRO A 412 -42.28 25.28 -2.50
C PRO A 412 -42.89 26.00 -3.72
N PRO A 413 -43.93 25.44 -4.33
CA PRO A 413 -44.54 26.04 -5.51
C PRO A 413 -44.93 27.50 -5.18
N ARG A 414 -44.55 28.40 -6.11
CA ARG A 414 -44.98 29.80 -5.98
C ARG A 414 -46.48 29.83 -6.07
N MET A 415 -47.16 30.03 -4.93
CA MET A 415 -48.58 30.29 -4.93
C MET A 415 -48.83 31.66 -5.58
N ASN A 416 -49.53 31.67 -6.70
CA ASN A 416 -50.00 32.92 -7.30
C ASN A 416 -51.04 33.55 -6.37
N LEU A 417 -50.90 34.83 -6.10
CA LEU A 417 -51.88 35.59 -5.28
C LEU A 417 -53.31 35.44 -5.80
N THR A 418 -53.49 35.15 -7.09
CA THR A 418 -54.79 34.88 -7.73
C THR A 418 -55.42 33.54 -7.32
N ASP A 419 -54.59 32.55 -6.95
CA ASP A 419 -55.07 31.23 -6.48
C ASP A 419 -55.38 31.24 -4.99
N MET A 420 -54.73 32.12 -4.24
CA MET A 420 -55.00 32.33 -2.81
C MET A 420 -56.22 33.21 -2.51
N PHE A 421 -56.58 34.05 -3.46
CA PHE A 421 -57.69 35.00 -3.29
C PHE A 421 -58.58 35.07 -4.53
N PRO A 422 -59.52 34.10 -4.76
CA PRO A 422 -60.41 34.08 -5.93
C PRO A 422 -61.32 35.31 -6.03
N PHE A 423 -61.53 36.01 -4.92
CA PHE A 423 -62.33 37.20 -4.88
C PHE A 423 -61.69 38.43 -5.54
N LEU A 424 -60.40 38.43 -5.85
CA LEU A 424 -59.74 39.52 -6.59
C LEU A 424 -60.25 39.68 -8.02
N LYS A 425 -60.95 38.68 -8.58
CA LYS A 425 -61.57 38.73 -9.90
C LYS A 425 -62.82 39.65 -9.96
N TYR A 426 -63.37 40.01 -8.78
CA TYR A 426 -64.60 40.78 -8.72
C TYR A 426 -64.42 42.28 -8.50
N PHE A 427 -63.19 42.80 -8.49
CA PHE A 427 -62.94 44.19 -8.19
C PHE A 427 -62.76 45.08 -9.45
N GLN A 428 -63.89 45.25 -10.19
CA GLN A 428 -64.03 46.28 -11.23
C GLN A 428 -64.65 47.59 -10.76
N ASP A 429 -64.95 47.77 -9.46
CA ASP A 429 -65.57 48.95 -8.89
C ASP A 429 -64.54 50.01 -8.48
N LEU A 430 -64.80 51.31 -8.78
CA LEU A 430 -63.93 52.46 -8.53
C LEU A 430 -63.48 52.52 -7.06
N ARG A 431 -64.31 52.11 -6.09
CA ARG A 431 -63.96 52.06 -4.70
C ARG A 431 -62.86 51.05 -4.39
N VAL A 432 -62.80 50.03 -5.17
CA VAL A 432 -61.83 48.97 -5.06
C VAL A 432 -60.51 49.36 -5.74
N GLN A 433 -60.59 50.08 -6.85
CA GLN A 433 -59.39 50.63 -7.47
C GLN A 433 -58.71 51.64 -6.55
N VAL A 434 -59.47 52.45 -5.82
CA VAL A 434 -58.94 53.33 -4.76
C VAL A 434 -58.33 52.54 -3.61
N LEU A 435 -58.99 51.44 -3.18
CA LEU A 435 -58.44 50.55 -2.16
C LEU A 435 -57.18 49.85 -2.63
N LEU A 436 -57.14 49.40 -3.91
CA LEU A 436 -55.97 48.80 -4.54
C LEU A 436 -54.81 49.81 -4.68
N LEU A 437 -55.16 51.08 -4.99
CA LEU A 437 -54.13 52.15 -5.02
C LEU A 437 -53.60 52.42 -3.62
N LEU A 438 -54.43 52.46 -2.61
CA LEU A 438 -54.02 52.60 -1.20
C LEU A 438 -53.17 51.41 -0.76
N MET A 439 -53.55 50.20 -1.14
CA MET A 439 -52.79 48.97 -0.88
C MET A 439 -51.46 48.99 -1.63
N ALA A 440 -51.43 49.50 -2.88
CA ALA A 440 -50.17 49.66 -3.66
C ALA A 440 -49.24 50.67 -3.00
N VAL A 441 -49.77 51.80 -2.46
CA VAL A 441 -48.98 52.79 -1.70
C VAL A 441 -48.45 52.20 -0.40
N ILE A 442 -49.28 51.44 0.33
CA ILE A 442 -48.85 50.74 1.54
C ILE A 442 -47.82 49.65 1.18
N GLY A 443 -48.04 48.89 0.10
CA GLY A 443 -47.11 47.92 -0.41
C GLY A 443 -45.77 48.56 -0.83
N LEU A 444 -45.79 49.73 -1.47
CA LEU A 444 -44.58 50.48 -1.81
C LEU A 444 -43.82 50.93 -0.56
N LEU A 445 -44.57 51.40 0.45
CA LEU A 445 -43.94 51.83 1.73
C LEU A 445 -43.36 50.59 2.47
N LEU A 446 -44.04 49.45 2.41
CA LEU A 446 -43.52 48.21 2.98
C LEU A 446 -42.33 47.68 2.18
N ALA A 447 -42.34 47.82 0.85
CA ALA A 447 -41.21 47.45 -0.01
C ALA A 447 -39.97 48.34 0.28
N ILE A 448 -40.20 49.64 0.45
CA ILE A 448 -39.12 50.56 0.85
C ILE A 448 -38.59 50.23 2.24
N ALA A 449 -39.47 49.87 3.18
CA ALA A 449 -39.07 49.43 4.51
C ALA A 449 -38.36 48.05 4.49
N ALA A 450 -38.75 47.16 3.59
CA ALA A 450 -38.10 45.87 3.38
C ALA A 450 -36.73 46.02 2.69
N ALA A 451 -36.64 46.95 1.71
CA ALA A 451 -35.36 47.29 1.04
C ALA A 451 -34.39 47.91 2.05
N ALA A 452 -34.86 48.82 2.90
CA ALA A 452 -34.08 49.40 3.99
C ALA A 452 -33.59 48.34 4.98
N ARG A 453 -34.45 47.34 5.33
CA ARG A 453 -34.09 46.21 6.18
C ARG A 453 -33.13 45.25 5.51
N SER A 454 -33.25 45.02 4.17
CA SER A 454 -32.32 44.18 3.43
C SER A 454 -30.92 44.81 3.34
N GLY A 455 -30.85 46.13 3.13
CA GLY A 455 -29.59 46.87 3.16
C GLY A 455 -28.89 46.79 4.53
N ILE A 456 -29.68 46.86 5.62
CA ILE A 456 -29.15 46.66 6.97
C ILE A 456 -28.63 45.24 7.16
N ARG A 457 -29.38 44.21 6.69
CA ARG A 457 -28.94 42.80 6.75
C ARG A 457 -27.73 42.52 5.90
N GLN A 458 -27.57 43.16 4.74
CA GLN A 458 -26.35 43.03 3.92
C GLN A 458 -25.14 43.63 4.63
N ARG A 459 -25.30 44.80 5.28
CA ARG A 459 -24.22 45.41 6.09
C ARG A 459 -23.85 44.55 7.30
N GLU A 460 -24.82 43.91 7.95
CA GLU A 460 -24.54 42.98 9.05
C GLU A 460 -23.81 41.74 8.55
N ARG A 461 -24.23 41.17 7.39
CA ARG A 461 -23.57 40.01 6.78
C ARG A 461 -22.14 40.34 6.37
N ALA A 462 -21.90 41.53 5.81
CA ALA A 462 -20.55 41.98 5.47
C ALA A 462 -19.67 42.10 6.74
N LYS A 463 -20.22 42.65 7.84
CA LYS A 463 -19.50 42.71 9.13
C LYS A 463 -19.20 41.29 9.68
N ILE A 464 -20.15 40.39 9.61
CA ILE A 464 -19.97 38.97 10.05
C ILE A 464 -18.91 38.29 9.18
N TYR A 465 -18.92 38.53 7.86
CA TYR A 465 -17.90 37.99 6.95
C TYR A 465 -16.50 38.52 7.28
N GLN A 466 -16.37 39.84 7.54
CA GLN A 466 -15.08 40.43 7.93
C GLN A 466 -14.58 39.88 9.28
N VAL A 467 -15.50 39.68 10.25
CA VAL A 467 -15.13 39.07 11.54
C VAL A 467 -14.66 37.62 11.38
N ARG A 468 -15.37 36.81 10.56
CA ARG A 468 -14.93 35.45 10.26
C ARG A 468 -13.57 35.40 9.58
N ARG A 469 -13.37 36.23 8.57
CA ARG A 469 -12.09 36.31 7.85
C ARG A 469 -10.93 36.71 8.77
N ARG A 470 -11.19 37.64 9.73
CA ARG A 470 -10.19 38.00 10.77
C ARG A 470 -9.91 36.79 11.70
N GLN A 471 -10.95 36.05 12.09
CA GLN A 471 -10.78 34.87 12.93
C GLN A 471 -10.01 33.74 12.21
N GLU A 472 -10.28 33.52 10.92
CA GLU A 472 -9.56 32.57 10.09
C GLU A 472 -8.07 32.95 9.95
N LEU A 473 -7.79 34.23 9.67
CA LEU A 473 -6.42 34.74 9.60
C LEU A 473 -5.68 34.62 10.96
N HIS A 474 -6.37 34.86 12.07
CA HIS A 474 -5.79 34.65 13.39
C HIS A 474 -5.52 33.17 13.69
N ALA A 475 -6.42 32.28 13.27
CA ALA A 475 -6.24 30.84 13.41
C ALA A 475 -5.07 30.34 12.57
N GLU A 476 -4.95 30.80 11.32
CA GLU A 476 -3.84 30.48 10.42
C GLU A 476 -2.49 30.99 10.95
N ARG A 477 -2.45 32.23 11.45
CA ARG A 477 -1.24 32.77 12.12
C ARG A 477 -0.87 31.96 13.37
N ALA A 478 -1.86 31.53 14.14
CA ALA A 478 -1.63 30.70 15.33
C ALA A 478 -1.13 29.29 14.96
N GLU A 479 -1.64 28.70 13.87
CA GLU A 479 -1.19 27.41 13.37
C GLU A 479 0.24 27.49 12.81
N ASN A 480 0.54 28.51 12.03
CA ASN A 480 1.89 28.76 11.50
C ASN A 480 2.90 29.00 12.63
N LYS A 481 2.50 29.73 13.69
CA LYS A 481 3.35 29.87 14.89
C LYS A 481 3.60 28.52 15.56
N ARG A 482 2.58 27.68 15.70
CA ARG A 482 2.74 26.31 16.27
C ARG A 482 3.64 25.42 15.41
N ARG A 483 3.60 25.55 14.07
CA ARG A 483 4.50 24.84 13.15
C ARG A 483 5.95 25.30 13.32
N ARG A 484 6.19 26.63 13.41
CA ARG A 484 7.52 27.18 13.67
C ARG A 484 8.08 26.74 15.04
N ASP A 485 7.25 26.75 16.08
CA ASP A 485 7.65 26.30 17.42
C ASP A 485 7.96 24.79 17.47
N ARG A 486 7.23 23.96 16.72
CA ARG A 486 7.53 22.52 16.59
C ARG A 486 8.86 22.28 15.85
N ALA A 487 9.07 23.00 14.75
CA ALA A 487 10.31 22.89 13.97
C ALA A 487 11.53 23.37 14.80
N ARG A 488 11.38 24.42 15.59
CA ARG A 488 12.42 24.90 16.51
C ARG A 488 12.76 23.85 17.57
N ARG A 489 11.75 23.29 18.27
CA ARG A 489 11.98 22.24 19.28
C ARG A 489 12.62 20.99 18.68
N HIS A 490 12.27 20.64 17.44
CA HIS A 490 12.89 19.52 16.74
C HIS A 490 14.39 19.79 16.46
N ARG A 491 14.74 20.99 15.98
CA ARG A 491 16.15 21.40 15.76
C ARG A 491 16.94 21.42 17.07
N GLU A 492 16.33 21.92 18.16
CA GLU A 492 16.96 21.92 19.49
C GLU A 492 17.20 20.50 20.01
N ALA A 493 16.25 19.57 19.80
CA ALA A 493 16.39 18.17 20.17
C ALA A 493 17.51 17.45 19.38
N VAL A 494 17.61 17.69 18.07
CA VAL A 494 18.68 17.16 17.21
C VAL A 494 20.05 17.71 17.60
N ARG A 495 20.14 19.01 17.94
CA ARG A 495 21.39 19.62 18.44
C ARG A 495 21.81 18.99 19.79
N ARG A 496 20.84 18.70 20.65
CA ARG A 496 21.10 18.07 21.97
C ARG A 496 21.62 16.62 21.79
N ASP A 497 20.99 15.85 20.92
CA ASP A 497 21.42 14.46 20.61
C ASP A 497 22.84 14.42 19.99
N ARG A 498 23.16 15.37 19.09
CA ARG A 498 24.52 15.52 18.54
C ARG A 498 25.54 15.87 19.60
N ARG A 499 25.17 16.78 20.52
CA ARG A 499 26.07 17.18 21.62
C ARG A 499 26.32 16.03 22.60
N GLU A 500 25.28 15.26 22.96
CA GLU A 500 25.39 14.09 23.83
C GLU A 500 26.17 12.93 23.18
N LYS A 501 26.13 12.80 21.86
CA LYS A 501 26.98 11.85 21.10
C LYS A 501 28.42 12.31 21.03
N TRP A 502 28.65 13.60 20.89
CA TRP A 502 30.00 14.18 20.89
C TRP A 502 30.67 14.08 22.26
N GLU A 503 29.92 14.37 23.33
CA GLU A 503 30.40 14.23 24.71
C GLU A 503 30.71 12.78 25.10
N ARG A 504 30.01 11.79 24.54
CA ARG A 504 30.31 10.36 24.71
C ARG A 504 31.58 9.93 23.97
N HIS A 505 31.88 10.51 22.81
CA HIS A 505 33.14 10.27 22.09
C HIS A 505 34.36 10.85 22.79
N LEU A 506 34.20 11.94 23.53
CA LEU A 506 35.26 12.56 24.31
C LEU A 506 35.60 11.83 25.61
N SER A 507 34.76 10.89 26.06
CA SER A 507 35.02 10.11 27.28
C SER A 507 35.80 8.83 27.06
N ASP A 508 35.96 8.37 25.80
CA ASP A 508 36.60 7.09 25.47
C ASP A 508 38.01 7.19 24.89
N ASP A 509 38.52 8.39 24.57
CA ASP A 509 39.88 8.57 24.07
C ASP A 509 40.74 9.34 25.11
N ARG A 510 41.28 8.61 26.08
CA ARG A 510 42.54 8.96 26.72
C ARG A 510 43.62 8.08 26.10
N ASP A 511 44.43 8.73 25.34
CA ASP A 511 45.70 8.32 24.76
C ASP A 511 45.70 8.29 23.22
N TYR A 512 45.89 9.49 22.63
CA TYR A 512 46.74 9.63 21.44
C TYR A 512 47.00 11.13 21.19
N ASP A 513 48.24 11.55 21.35
CA ASP A 513 48.75 12.83 20.88
C ASP A 513 48.52 13.00 19.38
N PHE A 514 47.78 14.00 18.99
CA PHE A 514 47.83 14.55 17.62
C PHE A 514 47.87 16.08 17.66
N VAL A 515 48.84 16.59 17.00
CA VAL A 515 49.20 17.97 16.74
C VAL A 515 48.03 18.64 16.00
N TYR A 516 47.55 19.77 16.49
CA TYR A 516 46.66 20.67 15.78
C TYR A 516 47.46 21.52 14.79
N ASP A 517 47.09 21.42 13.51
CA ASP A 517 47.28 22.51 12.56
C ASP A 517 45.95 23.28 12.51
N ASP A 518 46.08 24.56 12.88
CA ASP A 518 45.05 25.59 12.71
C ASP A 518 44.92 25.89 11.23
N GLU A 519 43.73 25.99 10.75
CA GLU A 519 43.16 26.83 9.69
C GLU A 519 42.02 26.07 8.99
N ASP A 520 40.81 26.41 9.38
CA ASP A 520 39.70 26.63 8.44
C ASP A 520 38.53 27.30 9.20
N ASP A 521 38.54 28.63 9.09
CA ASP A 521 37.39 29.48 9.30
C ASP A 521 36.25 29.05 8.38
N PHE A 522 35.16 28.59 8.95
CA PHE A 522 33.87 28.56 8.26
C PHE A 522 32.95 29.59 8.89
N ASP A 523 32.78 30.66 8.14
CA ASP A 523 31.78 31.71 8.32
C ASP A 523 30.37 31.11 8.53
N ASP A 524 29.89 31.22 9.75
CA ASP A 524 28.50 31.00 10.15
C ASP A 524 27.70 32.30 10.17
N ASP A 525 27.80 33.11 9.13
CA ASP A 525 27.03 34.37 9.00
C ASP A 525 26.50 34.53 7.57
N GLU A 526 25.50 33.74 7.21
CA GLU A 526 24.61 34.10 6.09
C GLU A 526 23.30 33.28 6.17
N TYR A 527 22.38 33.74 7.03
CA TYR A 527 20.92 33.49 6.93
C TYR A 527 20.17 34.07 8.16
N ASP A 528 20.41 35.32 8.46
CA ASP A 528 19.51 36.14 9.29
C ASP A 528 19.31 37.51 8.59
N ASP A 529 18.48 37.51 7.57
CA ASP A 529 17.84 38.73 7.06
C ASP A 529 16.61 38.33 6.20
N PHE A 530 15.54 37.98 6.87
CA PHE A 530 14.17 38.08 6.37
C PHE A 530 13.19 38.16 7.55
N ASP A 531 13.33 39.20 8.35
CA ASP A 531 12.24 39.72 9.18
C ASP A 531 12.34 41.25 9.16
N ASP A 532 11.21 41.85 8.99
CA ASP A 532 10.89 43.28 8.98
C ASP A 532 10.73 43.87 7.59
N ASP A 533 9.53 43.69 7.04
CA ASP A 533 8.79 44.73 6.31
C ASP A 533 7.39 44.19 5.95
N TYR A 534 6.42 44.31 6.86
CA TYR A 534 4.98 44.39 6.59
C TYR A 534 4.22 44.80 7.87
N ASP A 535 4.54 45.96 8.39
CA ASP A 535 3.64 46.79 9.15
C ASP A 535 3.60 48.15 8.43
N ASP A 536 2.54 48.35 7.66
CA ASP A 536 1.88 49.62 7.39
C ASP A 536 0.96 49.50 6.18
N PHE A 537 -0.27 49.14 6.43
CA PHE A 537 -1.43 49.56 5.64
C PHE A 537 -2.69 49.43 6.53
N ASP A 538 -2.78 50.36 7.47
CA ASP A 538 -4.07 50.83 7.96
C ASP A 538 -4.34 52.16 7.28
N GLU A 539 -5.58 52.29 6.86
CA GLU A 539 -6.39 53.45 6.51
C GLU A 539 -6.85 53.50 5.05
N ASP A 540 -8.18 53.67 4.98
CA ASP A 540 -9.02 54.18 3.90
C ASP A 540 -9.47 53.19 2.80
N TYR A 541 -10.69 52.54 3.02
CA TYR A 541 -11.94 52.77 2.30
C TYR A 541 -13.07 51.92 2.90
#